data_2900e1eef45b0ce220428b350afd6265
#
_entry.id   2900e1eef45b0ce220428b350afd6265
#
_cell.length_a   1.000
_cell.length_b   1.000
_cell.length_c   1.000
_cell.angle_alpha   90.00
_cell.angle_beta   90.00
_cell.angle_gamma   90.00
#
_symmetry.space_group_name_H-M   'P 1'
#
loop_
_entity.id
_entity.type
_entity.pdbx_description
1 polymer ?
#
loop_
_entity_poly.entity_id
_entity_poly.type
_entity_poly.pdbx_seq_one_letter_code
_entity_poly.pdbx_strand_id
1 'polypeptide(L)'
;MLSGTHKGGIFIPNPYPVKSIRLYQAALPDKVVLPLNERMTEKAIPCVSVGDRVLTGQLIADNEDINSVPIHATISGHVISIDEQPIPHKSGLNTQCITIESDGKDEWVEGNITNKDFLQSDPNSLIELIHRAGIVGMGGAGFPTHLKLGLAQNCNTLIVNGTECEPGIMCDDALMQNYPREIIRGVEIMLHICGAERAIIAVENDKPEAFNSLLLYNYNDKISIEYVPTKFTSGSEKMLIKGLLNIEIPSGGFAIDEGVICQNIATVKSIFDAVIEGKALVSRIVTVTGDGVSMPSNYEVRLGSSFEHIVSKSKPNNGNHSIRMGGMMMGIDVETTDLPIGKISNCIFVNNKVQKEAPKECIRCGTCNQVCPVELLPQQLYWYSKSENTDKAVEYNLLDCIECACCSYVCPSHIPLVNYYSFAKALHFKKIEEQRKTDIARERFEYREYRLERNKIERAEMMEAKKKAIKEKMAKEKSQKDKISAAIERVNKNKKNNIDA
;
A
#
# COMPACT_ATOMS: atom_id res chain seq x y z
N MET A 1 -20.16 -6.26 27.85
CA MET A 1 -18.79 -6.74 28.19
C MET A 1 -17.88 -6.22 27.10
N LEU A 2 -16.74 -5.61 27.44
CA LEU A 2 -15.75 -5.23 26.42
C LEU A 2 -15.26 -6.52 25.77
N SER A 3 -15.62 -6.76 24.51
CA SER A 3 -15.13 -7.87 23.73
C SER A 3 -13.65 -7.62 23.43
N GLY A 4 -12.81 -8.60 23.69
CA GLY A 4 -11.47 -8.67 23.09
C GLY A 4 -10.30 -8.11 23.88
N THR A 5 -9.92 -8.79 24.97
CA THR A 5 -8.57 -8.63 25.51
C THR A 5 -7.60 -9.61 24.85
N HIS A 6 -6.73 -9.15 23.96
CA HIS A 6 -5.57 -9.94 23.51
C HIS A 6 -4.46 -9.91 24.58
N LYS A 7 -3.63 -10.97 24.64
CA LYS A 7 -2.41 -10.98 25.44
C LYS A 7 -1.40 -9.94 24.92
N GLY A 8 -0.43 -9.58 25.75
CA GLY A 8 0.57 -8.57 25.36
C GLY A 8 -0.03 -7.18 25.16
N GLY A 9 0.68 -6.31 24.40
CA GLY A 9 0.35 -4.90 24.30
C GLY A 9 0.62 -4.13 25.61
N ILE A 10 0.53 -2.83 25.55
CA ILE A 10 0.79 -1.95 26.69
C ILE A 10 -0.26 -0.84 26.77
N PHE A 11 -0.55 -0.40 27.99
CA PHE A 11 -1.30 0.83 28.20
C PHE A 11 -0.29 1.99 28.25
N ILE A 12 -0.44 2.94 27.35
CA ILE A 12 0.41 4.13 27.29
C ILE A 12 -0.51 5.33 27.54
N PRO A 13 -0.37 6.02 28.68
CA PRO A 13 -1.14 7.24 28.90
C PRO A 13 -0.76 8.27 27.83
N ASN A 14 -1.76 8.97 27.30
CA ASN A 14 -1.52 10.07 26.36
C ASN A 14 -0.93 11.26 27.14
N PRO A 15 0.37 11.57 26.99
CA PRO A 15 1.00 12.67 27.73
C PRO A 15 0.63 14.06 27.16
N TYR A 16 0.02 14.08 25.97
CA TYR A 16 -0.32 15.28 25.23
C TYR A 16 -1.79 15.29 24.81
N PRO A 17 -2.74 15.24 25.76
CA PRO A 17 -4.15 15.26 25.40
C PRO A 17 -4.48 16.58 24.71
N VAL A 18 -5.02 16.51 23.52
CA VAL A 18 -5.60 17.68 22.86
C VAL A 18 -6.82 18.09 23.67
N LYS A 19 -6.79 19.27 24.28
CA LYS A 19 -7.86 19.77 25.19
C LYS A 19 -9.18 20.00 24.46
N SER A 20 -9.19 20.07 23.13
CA SER A 20 -10.36 20.29 22.30
C SER A 20 -10.15 19.56 20.99
N ILE A 21 -11.09 18.68 20.64
CA ILE A 21 -11.10 17.97 19.35
C ILE A 21 -11.66 18.92 18.27
N ARG A 22 -11.23 20.15 18.26
CA ARG A 22 -11.56 21.06 17.18
C ARG A 22 -10.78 20.66 15.93
N LEU A 23 -11.53 20.43 14.88
CA LEU A 23 -10.99 20.30 13.54
C LEU A 23 -10.90 21.69 12.93
N TYR A 24 -9.70 22.08 12.56
CA TYR A 24 -9.44 23.32 11.85
C TYR A 24 -9.22 23.04 10.36
N GLN A 25 -9.79 23.87 9.51
CA GLN A 25 -9.41 23.89 8.10
C GLN A 25 -8.05 24.60 8.00
N ALA A 26 -7.03 23.90 7.49
CA ALA A 26 -5.77 24.54 7.19
C ALA A 26 -5.95 25.54 6.02
N ALA A 27 -5.29 26.69 6.07
CA ALA A 27 -5.25 27.59 4.92
C ALA A 27 -4.62 26.88 3.71
N LEU A 28 -4.96 27.30 2.51
CA LEU A 28 -4.29 26.81 1.30
C LEU A 28 -2.79 27.09 1.40
N PRO A 29 -1.93 26.10 1.08
CA PRO A 29 -0.50 26.33 1.02
C PRO A 29 -0.12 27.08 -0.26
N ASP A 30 1.00 27.80 -0.22
CA ASP A 30 1.54 28.46 -1.41
C ASP A 30 2.02 27.45 -2.46
N LYS A 31 2.45 26.27 -2.04
CA LYS A 31 2.85 25.16 -2.90
C LYS A 31 2.53 23.80 -2.27
N VAL A 32 2.37 22.79 -3.12
CA VAL A 32 2.29 21.37 -2.70
C VAL A 32 3.31 20.53 -3.46
N VAL A 33 3.83 19.52 -2.79
CA VAL A 33 4.74 18.51 -3.38
C VAL A 33 4.05 17.14 -3.30
N LEU A 34 3.74 16.56 -4.46
CA LEU A 34 2.94 15.34 -4.57
C LEU A 34 3.83 14.19 -5.06
N PRO A 35 4.18 13.25 -4.17
CA PRO A 35 4.94 12.05 -4.54
C PRO A 35 4.19 11.20 -5.57
N LEU A 36 4.91 10.64 -6.55
CA LEU A 36 4.32 9.77 -7.57
C LEU A 36 4.08 8.33 -7.11
N ASN A 37 4.48 7.99 -5.90
CA ASN A 37 4.18 6.70 -5.27
C ASN A 37 4.00 6.87 -3.77
N GLU A 38 3.16 6.05 -3.19
CA GLU A 38 3.01 5.87 -1.75
C GLU A 38 3.72 4.56 -1.34
N ARG A 39 3.74 4.27 -0.04
CA ARG A 39 4.51 3.16 0.55
C ARG A 39 4.30 1.79 -0.13
N MET A 40 3.08 1.49 -0.56
CA MET A 40 2.69 0.18 -1.12
C MET A 40 2.06 0.29 -2.51
N THR A 41 2.31 1.40 -3.22
CA THR A 41 1.82 1.59 -4.58
C THR A 41 2.97 1.56 -5.58
N GLU A 42 2.69 1.12 -6.79
CA GLU A 42 3.59 1.33 -7.92
C GLU A 42 3.61 2.80 -8.32
N LYS A 43 4.68 3.21 -8.95
CA LYS A 43 4.90 4.60 -9.33
C LYS A 43 3.95 5.03 -10.45
N ALA A 44 3.18 6.08 -10.20
CA ALA A 44 2.38 6.73 -11.24
C ALA A 44 3.26 7.51 -12.23
N ILE A 45 2.77 7.63 -13.46
CA ILE A 45 3.43 8.35 -14.55
C ILE A 45 2.75 9.72 -14.71
N PRO A 46 3.48 10.84 -14.68
CA PRO A 46 2.89 12.15 -14.90
C PRO A 46 2.15 12.24 -16.24
N CYS A 47 0.92 12.76 -16.21
CA CYS A 47 0.15 13.09 -17.41
C CYS A 47 0.06 14.62 -17.64
N VAL A 48 0.86 15.40 -16.90
CA VAL A 48 1.02 16.85 -17.00
C VAL A 48 2.50 17.20 -17.20
N SER A 49 2.75 18.43 -17.69
CA SER A 49 4.08 18.97 -17.95
C SER A 49 4.32 20.23 -17.10
N VAL A 50 5.58 20.57 -16.89
CA VAL A 50 5.96 21.84 -16.24
C VAL A 50 5.41 23.01 -17.05
N GLY A 51 4.73 23.94 -16.35
CA GLY A 51 4.03 25.09 -16.91
C GLY A 51 2.52 24.89 -17.10
N ASP A 52 2.02 23.65 -17.01
CA ASP A 52 0.59 23.37 -17.14
C ASP A 52 -0.19 23.99 -15.96
N ARG A 53 -1.35 24.57 -16.25
CA ARG A 53 -2.32 24.95 -15.23
C ARG A 53 -3.19 23.74 -14.88
N VAL A 54 -3.36 23.49 -13.58
CA VAL A 54 -4.19 22.40 -13.06
C VAL A 54 -5.24 22.93 -12.08
N LEU A 55 -6.33 22.16 -11.97
CA LEU A 55 -7.44 22.46 -11.04
C LEU A 55 -7.42 21.46 -9.87
N THR A 56 -7.94 21.86 -8.73
CA THR A 56 -8.10 20.95 -7.57
C THR A 56 -8.95 19.74 -7.95
N GLY A 57 -8.47 18.53 -7.65
CA GLY A 57 -9.12 17.26 -8.02
C GLY A 57 -8.82 16.79 -9.45
N GLN A 58 -8.05 17.54 -10.25
CA GLN A 58 -7.64 17.10 -11.58
C GLN A 58 -6.61 15.97 -11.51
N LEU A 59 -6.79 14.92 -12.32
CA LEU A 59 -5.80 13.85 -12.49
C LEU A 59 -4.49 14.42 -13.05
N ILE A 60 -3.36 14.17 -12.40
CA ILE A 60 -2.03 14.65 -12.81
C ILE A 60 -1.00 13.54 -13.01
N ALA A 61 -1.25 12.35 -12.48
CA ALA A 61 -0.43 11.18 -12.76
C ALA A 61 -1.25 9.90 -12.57
N ASP A 62 -0.98 8.90 -13.42
CA ASP A 62 -1.62 7.59 -13.41
C ASP A 62 -0.69 6.53 -14.00
N ASN A 63 -1.04 5.25 -13.90
CA ASN A 63 -0.33 4.14 -14.51
C ASN A 63 -1.31 2.98 -14.76
N GLU A 64 -1.09 2.20 -15.81
CA GLU A 64 -1.89 1.01 -16.13
C GLU A 64 -1.62 -0.18 -15.18
N ASP A 65 -0.59 -0.12 -14.35
CA ASP A 65 -0.31 -1.15 -13.35
C ASP A 65 -1.41 -1.16 -12.28
N ILE A 66 -1.97 -2.34 -12.03
CA ILE A 66 -3.07 -2.51 -11.05
C ILE A 66 -2.70 -2.08 -9.62
N ASN A 67 -1.41 -2.10 -9.28
CA ASN A 67 -0.92 -1.64 -7.97
C ASN A 67 -0.68 -0.13 -7.92
N SER A 68 -0.80 0.55 -9.06
CA SER A 68 -0.73 2.02 -9.09
C SER A 68 -2.02 2.63 -8.59
N VAL A 69 -1.91 3.86 -8.11
CA VAL A 69 -3.05 4.65 -7.63
C VAL A 69 -2.96 6.05 -8.22
N PRO A 70 -4.01 6.55 -8.87
CA PRO A 70 -4.05 7.87 -9.46
C PRO A 70 -3.70 8.98 -8.47
N ILE A 71 -3.01 10.00 -8.96
CA ILE A 71 -2.62 11.18 -8.19
C ILE A 71 -3.30 12.39 -8.77
N HIS A 72 -3.88 13.20 -7.89
CA HIS A 72 -4.65 14.38 -8.26
C HIS A 72 -3.99 15.65 -7.74
N ALA A 73 -4.14 16.74 -8.46
CA ALA A 73 -3.78 18.06 -7.96
C ALA A 73 -4.63 18.39 -6.74
N THR A 74 -3.97 18.74 -5.63
CA THR A 74 -4.64 19.00 -4.36
C THR A 74 -4.97 20.47 -4.14
N ILE A 75 -4.47 21.33 -5.02
CA ILE A 75 -4.75 22.77 -5.14
C ILE A 75 -4.84 23.14 -6.61
N SER A 76 -5.52 24.24 -6.92
CA SER A 76 -5.42 24.87 -8.26
C SER A 76 -4.15 25.71 -8.37
N GLY A 77 -3.53 25.70 -9.55
CA GLY A 77 -2.29 26.43 -9.78
C GLY A 77 -1.51 25.96 -11.00
N HIS A 78 -0.18 26.11 -10.96
CA HIS A 78 0.70 25.73 -12.06
C HIS A 78 1.72 24.69 -11.62
N VAL A 79 1.97 23.70 -12.46
CA VAL A 79 3.06 22.73 -12.28
C VAL A 79 4.38 23.45 -12.48
N ILE A 80 5.19 23.55 -11.42
CA ILE A 80 6.48 24.27 -11.47
C ILE A 80 7.68 23.33 -11.59
N SER A 81 7.56 22.05 -11.15
CA SER A 81 8.59 21.05 -11.35
C SER A 81 8.05 19.62 -11.33
N ILE A 82 8.79 18.70 -11.97
CA ILE A 82 8.61 17.24 -11.91
C ILE A 82 10.01 16.66 -11.72
N ASP A 83 10.41 16.49 -10.46
CA ASP A 83 11.77 16.13 -10.07
C ASP A 83 11.82 15.27 -8.81
N GLU A 84 13.02 14.84 -8.42
CA GLU A 84 13.21 14.08 -7.19
C GLU A 84 13.22 15.01 -5.98
N GLN A 85 12.30 14.76 -5.04
CA GLN A 85 12.15 15.52 -3.80
C GLN A 85 12.22 14.60 -2.57
N PRO A 86 12.62 15.11 -1.40
CA PRO A 86 12.57 14.37 -0.16
C PRO A 86 11.13 14.13 0.27
N ILE A 87 10.88 12.92 0.78
CA ILE A 87 9.58 12.52 1.35
C ILE A 87 9.77 11.96 2.77
N PRO A 88 8.73 11.94 3.60
CA PRO A 88 8.81 11.38 4.94
C PRO A 88 8.85 9.84 4.89
N HIS A 89 10.01 9.27 4.70
CA HIS A 89 10.24 7.82 4.63
C HIS A 89 11.46 7.41 5.46
N LYS A 90 11.43 6.19 6.03
CA LYS A 90 12.53 5.65 6.89
C LYS A 90 13.88 5.61 6.18
N SER A 91 13.92 5.49 4.85
CA SER A 91 15.16 5.45 4.08
C SER A 91 15.84 6.80 3.91
N GLY A 92 15.11 7.92 4.07
CA GLY A 92 15.59 9.27 3.75
C GLY A 92 15.87 9.51 2.26
N LEU A 93 15.47 8.58 1.38
CA LEU A 93 15.67 8.70 -0.06
C LEU A 93 14.63 9.63 -0.68
N ASN A 94 15.04 10.32 -1.75
CA ASN A 94 14.17 11.12 -2.58
C ASN A 94 13.30 10.20 -3.48
N THR A 95 12.16 10.73 -3.91
CA THR A 95 11.32 10.13 -4.93
C THR A 95 10.85 11.19 -5.90
N GLN A 96 10.43 10.77 -7.10
CA GLN A 96 9.87 11.71 -8.07
C GLN A 96 8.55 12.27 -7.57
N CYS A 97 8.42 13.60 -7.63
CA CYS A 97 7.25 14.35 -7.18
C CYS A 97 6.82 15.36 -8.27
N ILE A 98 5.54 15.70 -8.24
CA ILE A 98 5.02 16.88 -8.97
C ILE A 98 4.85 18.01 -7.97
N THR A 99 5.44 19.17 -8.26
CA THR A 99 5.27 20.38 -7.44
C THR A 99 4.32 21.34 -8.13
N ILE A 100 3.28 21.78 -7.42
CA ILE A 100 2.28 22.73 -7.89
C ILE A 100 2.37 24.00 -7.04
N GLU A 101 2.52 25.16 -7.68
CA GLU A 101 2.41 26.47 -7.05
C GLU A 101 0.96 26.94 -7.11
N SER A 102 0.42 27.39 -5.98
CA SER A 102 -0.97 27.80 -5.83
C SER A 102 -1.29 29.09 -6.59
N ASP A 103 -2.44 29.16 -7.23
CA ASP A 103 -3.01 30.38 -7.77
C ASP A 103 -3.91 31.14 -6.75
N GLY A 104 -4.06 30.58 -5.54
CA GLY A 104 -4.85 31.12 -4.43
C GLY A 104 -6.36 31.05 -4.62
N LYS A 105 -6.87 30.44 -5.71
CA LYS A 105 -8.30 30.43 -6.06
C LYS A 105 -9.03 29.16 -5.59
N ASP A 106 -8.32 28.03 -5.47
CA ASP A 106 -8.86 26.70 -5.15
C ASP A 106 -10.01 26.28 -6.09
N GLU A 107 -9.82 26.54 -7.39
CA GLU A 107 -10.79 26.16 -8.42
C GLU A 107 -10.79 24.63 -8.60
N TRP A 108 -11.98 24.03 -8.50
CA TRP A 108 -12.15 22.58 -8.63
C TRP A 108 -12.47 22.17 -10.07
N VAL A 109 -12.05 20.93 -10.40
CA VAL A 109 -12.47 20.31 -11.66
C VAL A 109 -13.98 20.10 -11.65
N GLU A 110 -14.64 20.39 -12.77
CA GLU A 110 -16.07 20.19 -12.95
C GLU A 110 -16.38 18.83 -13.58
N GLY A 111 -17.64 18.38 -13.44
CA GLY A 111 -18.13 17.19 -14.12
C GLY A 111 -17.75 15.87 -13.45
N ASN A 112 -17.44 15.87 -12.16
CA ASN A 112 -17.17 14.67 -11.40
C ASN A 112 -18.36 13.70 -11.41
N ILE A 113 -18.07 12.40 -11.60
CA ILE A 113 -19.08 11.34 -11.57
C ILE A 113 -19.51 11.14 -10.13
N THR A 114 -20.78 11.35 -9.84
CA THR A 114 -21.40 11.07 -8.54
C THR A 114 -22.36 9.91 -8.65
N ASN A 115 -22.47 9.08 -7.62
CA ASN A 115 -23.38 7.94 -7.58
C ASN A 115 -24.17 7.93 -6.28
N LYS A 116 -25.24 8.75 -6.23
CA LYS A 116 -26.10 8.86 -5.04
C LYS A 116 -26.94 7.62 -4.78
N ASP A 117 -27.30 6.90 -5.85
CA ASP A 117 -28.10 5.66 -5.81
C ASP A 117 -27.19 4.41 -5.92
N PHE A 118 -26.07 4.41 -5.20
CA PHE A 118 -25.04 3.38 -5.26
C PHE A 118 -25.57 1.95 -5.03
N LEU A 119 -26.69 1.78 -4.32
CA LEU A 119 -27.32 0.48 -4.09
C LEU A 119 -27.82 -0.20 -5.37
N GLN A 120 -28.05 0.56 -6.45
CA GLN A 120 -28.43 0.04 -7.77
C GLN A 120 -27.24 -0.17 -8.71
N SER A 121 -26.04 0.22 -8.27
CA SER A 121 -24.85 0.15 -9.07
C SER A 121 -24.14 -1.19 -8.94
N ASP A 122 -23.50 -1.61 -10.02
CA ASP A 122 -22.60 -2.76 -9.97
C ASP A 122 -21.41 -2.47 -9.03
N PRO A 123 -21.09 -3.38 -8.10
CA PRO A 123 -19.96 -3.24 -7.17
C PRO A 123 -18.64 -2.91 -7.86
N ASN A 124 -18.35 -3.50 -9.03
CA ASN A 124 -17.09 -3.23 -9.74
C ASN A 124 -17.03 -1.80 -10.26
N SER A 125 -18.16 -1.21 -10.65
CA SER A 125 -18.21 0.19 -11.06
C SER A 125 -17.90 1.15 -9.90
N LEU A 126 -18.31 0.80 -8.68
CA LEU A 126 -18.00 1.55 -7.46
C LEU A 126 -16.51 1.40 -7.09
N ILE A 127 -15.94 0.21 -7.22
CA ILE A 127 -14.51 -0.04 -7.01
C ILE A 127 -13.68 0.80 -8.00
N GLU A 128 -14.12 0.91 -9.24
CA GLU A 128 -13.46 1.77 -10.24
C GLU A 128 -13.52 3.25 -9.88
N LEU A 129 -14.64 3.77 -9.34
CA LEU A 129 -14.72 5.14 -8.84
C LEU A 129 -13.75 5.36 -7.67
N ILE A 130 -13.63 4.39 -6.75
CA ILE A 130 -12.70 4.44 -5.62
C ILE A 130 -11.23 4.42 -6.12
N HIS A 131 -10.92 3.62 -7.12
CA HIS A 131 -9.60 3.62 -7.76
C HIS A 131 -9.31 4.97 -8.39
N ARG A 132 -10.19 5.47 -9.26
CA ARG A 132 -10.05 6.78 -9.92
C ARG A 132 -9.91 7.94 -8.96
N ALA A 133 -10.51 7.86 -7.77
CA ALA A 133 -10.36 8.87 -6.73
C ALA A 133 -8.99 8.84 -6.03
N GLY A 134 -8.13 7.87 -6.32
CA GLY A 134 -6.79 7.77 -5.77
C GLY A 134 -6.74 7.32 -4.31
N ILE A 135 -7.72 6.52 -3.84
CA ILE A 135 -7.86 6.15 -2.43
C ILE A 135 -6.94 4.98 -2.07
N VAL A 136 -6.18 5.17 -1.01
CA VAL A 136 -5.35 4.15 -0.34
C VAL A 136 -5.80 3.93 1.09
N GLY A 137 -5.34 2.86 1.74
CA GLY A 137 -5.55 2.63 3.16
C GLY A 137 -4.88 3.71 4.02
N MET A 138 -5.67 4.58 4.63
CA MET A 138 -5.21 5.78 5.35
C MET A 138 -4.76 5.52 6.80
N GLY A 139 -4.90 4.28 7.29
CA GLY A 139 -4.45 3.86 8.62
C GLY A 139 -2.94 3.58 8.75
N GLY A 140 -2.12 4.05 7.80
CA GLY A 140 -0.65 3.97 7.82
C GLY A 140 -0.04 2.92 6.87
N ALA A 141 -0.80 1.94 6.36
CA ALA A 141 -0.29 0.93 5.44
C ALA A 141 -0.11 1.45 4.01
N GLY A 142 -1.02 2.28 3.52
CA GLY A 142 -0.98 2.83 2.16
C GLY A 142 -1.33 1.82 1.06
N PHE A 143 -1.96 0.69 1.41
CA PHE A 143 -2.35 -0.32 0.42
C PHE A 143 -3.50 0.18 -0.48
N PRO A 144 -3.47 -0.07 -1.81
CA PRO A 144 -4.52 0.35 -2.72
C PRO A 144 -5.90 -0.19 -2.31
N THR A 145 -6.86 0.72 -2.04
CA THR A 145 -8.17 0.33 -1.51
C THR A 145 -8.99 -0.48 -2.51
N HIS A 146 -8.93 -0.14 -3.80
CA HIS A 146 -9.62 -0.89 -4.87
C HIS A 146 -9.21 -2.35 -4.95
N LEU A 147 -7.92 -2.68 -4.74
CA LEU A 147 -7.44 -4.06 -4.71
C LEU A 147 -8.01 -4.81 -3.50
N LYS A 148 -7.98 -4.19 -2.32
CA LYS A 148 -8.53 -4.79 -1.10
C LYS A 148 -10.02 -5.08 -1.25
N LEU A 149 -10.79 -4.16 -1.85
CA LEU A 149 -12.22 -4.34 -2.11
C LEU A 149 -12.50 -5.36 -3.20
N GLY A 150 -11.70 -5.40 -4.26
CA GLY A 150 -11.83 -6.39 -5.34
C GLY A 150 -11.66 -7.84 -4.87
N LEU A 151 -10.87 -8.07 -3.82
CA LEU A 151 -10.70 -9.38 -3.20
C LEU A 151 -11.81 -9.71 -2.19
N ALA A 152 -12.62 -8.73 -1.75
CA ALA A 152 -13.56 -8.86 -0.64
C ALA A 152 -14.94 -9.45 -0.99
N GLN A 153 -15.14 -9.98 -2.20
CA GLN A 153 -16.46 -10.40 -2.70
C GLN A 153 -17.13 -11.55 -1.92
N ASN A 154 -16.42 -12.20 -1.00
CA ASN A 154 -16.94 -13.29 -0.17
C ASN A 154 -16.78 -13.01 1.34
N CYS A 155 -16.63 -11.76 1.72
CA CYS A 155 -16.50 -11.39 3.12
C CYS A 155 -17.87 -11.32 3.80
N ASN A 156 -17.99 -11.97 4.95
CA ASN A 156 -19.22 -11.95 5.75
C ASN A 156 -19.28 -10.75 6.70
N THR A 157 -18.13 -10.26 7.13
CA THR A 157 -18.03 -9.20 8.13
C THR A 157 -17.06 -8.10 7.69
N LEU A 158 -17.54 -6.85 7.69
CA LEU A 158 -16.77 -5.65 7.55
C LEU A 158 -16.40 -5.10 8.92
N ILE A 159 -15.12 -4.90 9.21
CA ILE A 159 -14.68 -4.15 10.39
C ILE A 159 -14.18 -2.78 9.93
N VAL A 160 -14.76 -1.73 10.51
CA VAL A 160 -14.30 -0.36 10.33
C VAL A 160 -13.49 0.02 11.55
N ASN A 161 -12.19 0.20 11.32
CA ASN A 161 -11.24 0.50 12.38
C ASN A 161 -11.21 2.00 12.66
N GLY A 162 -11.90 2.42 13.71
CA GLY A 162 -11.87 3.75 14.31
C GLY A 162 -11.05 3.78 15.62
N THR A 163 -10.19 2.76 15.84
CA THR A 163 -9.30 2.73 16.98
C THR A 163 -8.01 3.52 16.68
N GLU A 164 -7.62 4.35 17.59
CA GLU A 164 -6.47 5.26 17.47
C GLU A 164 -5.57 5.10 18.70
N CYS A 165 -5.13 3.83 18.91
CA CYS A 165 -4.44 3.42 20.13
C CYS A 165 -3.01 3.98 20.26
N GLU A 166 -2.50 4.67 19.27
CA GLU A 166 -1.18 5.31 19.33
C GLU A 166 -1.28 6.66 20.07
N PRO A 167 -0.56 6.85 21.19
CA PRO A 167 -0.70 8.04 22.02
C PRO A 167 -0.41 9.34 21.25
N GLY A 168 -1.26 10.33 21.45
CA GLY A 168 -1.12 11.65 20.86
C GLY A 168 -1.78 11.81 19.50
N ILE A 169 -2.16 10.73 18.80
CA ILE A 169 -2.92 10.82 17.57
C ILE A 169 -4.40 10.95 17.91
N MET A 170 -5.11 11.86 17.21
CA MET A 170 -6.54 12.13 17.43
C MET A 170 -7.26 12.52 16.12
N CYS A 171 -6.71 12.17 14.99
CA CYS A 171 -7.29 12.53 13.67
C CYS A 171 -8.54 11.70 13.36
N ASP A 172 -8.55 10.40 13.72
CA ASP A 172 -9.69 9.52 13.49
C ASP A 172 -10.82 9.82 14.48
N ASP A 173 -10.50 10.16 15.73
CA ASP A 173 -11.48 10.66 16.72
C ASP A 173 -12.14 11.96 16.23
N ALA A 174 -11.34 12.94 15.79
CA ALA A 174 -11.87 14.18 15.21
C ALA A 174 -12.74 13.92 13.98
N LEU A 175 -12.36 12.96 13.14
CA LEU A 175 -13.12 12.56 11.97
C LEU A 175 -14.48 12.01 12.37
N MET A 176 -14.54 11.07 13.31
CA MET A 176 -15.78 10.45 13.78
C MET A 176 -16.77 11.46 14.39
N GLN A 177 -16.25 12.48 15.07
CA GLN A 177 -17.09 13.51 15.67
C GLN A 177 -17.62 14.55 14.67
N ASN A 178 -16.84 14.87 13.62
CA ASN A 178 -17.21 15.92 12.67
C ASN A 178 -17.92 15.41 11.42
N TYR A 179 -17.69 14.13 11.02
CA TYR A 179 -18.24 13.52 9.79
C TYR A 179 -18.95 12.18 10.03
N PRO A 180 -19.74 12.01 11.13
CA PRO A 180 -20.34 10.71 11.45
C PRO A 180 -21.32 10.22 10.37
N ARG A 181 -22.07 11.13 9.74
CA ARG A 181 -23.02 10.80 8.67
C ARG A 181 -22.31 10.25 7.43
N GLU A 182 -21.25 10.91 7.02
CA GLU A 182 -20.44 10.54 5.86
C GLU A 182 -19.77 9.16 6.08
N ILE A 183 -19.31 8.91 7.32
CA ILE A 183 -18.75 7.62 7.71
C ILE A 183 -19.80 6.51 7.62
N ILE A 184 -20.98 6.68 8.22
CA ILE A 184 -22.05 5.66 8.16
C ILE A 184 -22.42 5.38 6.70
N ARG A 185 -22.57 6.40 5.86
CA ARG A 185 -22.86 6.22 4.44
C ARG A 185 -21.71 5.53 3.70
N GLY A 186 -20.45 5.81 4.04
CA GLY A 186 -19.29 5.13 3.52
C GLY A 186 -19.28 3.63 3.89
N VAL A 187 -19.71 3.29 5.12
CA VAL A 187 -19.88 1.89 5.55
C VAL A 187 -20.97 1.19 4.75
N GLU A 188 -22.10 1.85 4.48
CA GLU A 188 -23.16 1.30 3.63
C GLU A 188 -22.69 1.03 2.19
N ILE A 189 -21.89 1.92 1.61
CA ILE A 189 -21.26 1.71 0.30
C ILE A 189 -20.37 0.47 0.33
N MET A 190 -19.55 0.32 1.36
CA MET A 190 -18.66 -0.83 1.51
C MET A 190 -19.41 -2.13 1.72
N LEU A 191 -20.50 -2.13 2.54
CA LEU A 191 -21.39 -3.28 2.70
C LEU A 191 -21.96 -3.73 1.35
N HIS A 192 -22.38 -2.79 0.50
CA HIS A 192 -22.89 -3.11 -0.82
C HIS A 192 -21.79 -3.67 -1.74
N ILE A 193 -20.58 -3.07 -1.76
CA ILE A 193 -19.45 -3.54 -2.57
C ILE A 193 -19.02 -4.96 -2.19
N CYS A 194 -18.86 -5.22 -0.88
CA CYS A 194 -18.35 -6.49 -0.38
C CYS A 194 -19.41 -7.58 -0.28
N GLY A 195 -20.72 -7.23 -0.34
CA GLY A 195 -21.81 -8.15 -0.07
C GLY A 195 -21.84 -8.64 1.39
N ALA A 196 -21.15 -7.96 2.31
CA ALA A 196 -21.04 -8.38 3.69
C ALA A 196 -22.39 -8.32 4.41
N GLU A 197 -22.63 -9.28 5.32
CA GLU A 197 -23.87 -9.39 6.06
C GLU A 197 -23.98 -8.33 7.15
N ARG A 198 -22.84 -7.94 7.73
CA ARG A 198 -22.75 -6.97 8.83
C ARG A 198 -21.48 -6.15 8.79
N ALA A 199 -21.53 -4.98 9.42
CA ALA A 199 -20.38 -4.14 9.71
C ALA A 199 -20.26 -3.85 11.20
N ILE A 200 -19.01 -3.78 11.70
CA ILE A 200 -18.68 -3.39 13.07
C ILE A 200 -17.75 -2.18 13.00
N ILE A 201 -18.20 -1.04 13.54
CA ILE A 201 -17.33 0.12 13.72
C ILE A 201 -16.72 0.03 15.12
N ALA A 202 -15.40 -0.17 15.17
CA ALA A 202 -14.67 -0.28 16.43
C ALA A 202 -14.22 1.11 16.89
N VAL A 203 -14.57 1.49 18.11
CA VAL A 203 -14.22 2.76 18.73
C VAL A 203 -13.58 2.48 20.09
N GLU A 204 -12.53 3.21 20.47
CA GLU A 204 -11.91 3.05 21.78
C GLU A 204 -12.82 3.54 22.90
N ASN A 205 -12.75 2.85 24.04
CA ASN A 205 -13.62 3.13 25.19
C ASN A 205 -13.32 4.46 25.91
N ASP A 206 -12.22 5.14 25.56
CA ASP A 206 -11.92 6.49 26.01
C ASP A 206 -12.39 7.59 25.03
N LYS A 207 -13.17 7.21 23.98
CA LYS A 207 -13.72 8.12 22.95
C LYS A 207 -15.28 8.11 22.93
N PRO A 208 -15.95 8.42 24.05
CA PRO A 208 -17.40 8.35 24.12
C PRO A 208 -18.12 9.34 23.20
N GLU A 209 -17.53 10.51 22.91
CA GLU A 209 -18.09 11.51 22.02
C GLU A 209 -18.15 11.00 20.56
N ALA A 210 -17.07 10.37 20.08
CA ALA A 210 -17.03 9.75 18.77
C ALA A 210 -18.07 8.61 18.65
N PHE A 211 -18.15 7.75 19.66
CA PHE A 211 -19.13 6.68 19.73
C PHE A 211 -20.56 7.21 19.63
N ASN A 212 -20.90 8.20 20.46
CA ASN A 212 -22.24 8.80 20.48
C ASN A 212 -22.56 9.52 19.16
N SER A 213 -21.59 10.20 18.56
CA SER A 213 -21.77 10.87 17.27
C SER A 213 -22.11 9.87 16.17
N LEU A 214 -21.40 8.75 16.08
CA LEU A 214 -21.69 7.69 15.12
C LEU A 214 -23.07 7.04 15.38
N LEU A 215 -23.39 6.77 16.65
CA LEU A 215 -24.68 6.16 17.04
C LEU A 215 -25.85 7.03 16.63
N LEU A 216 -25.73 8.35 16.74
CA LEU A 216 -26.79 9.31 16.38
C LEU A 216 -27.19 9.22 14.90
N TYR A 217 -26.26 8.87 14.01
CA TYR A 217 -26.50 8.80 12.56
C TYR A 217 -26.64 7.37 12.03
N ASN A 218 -26.52 6.36 12.90
CA ASN A 218 -26.66 4.97 12.50
C ASN A 218 -28.12 4.53 12.59
N TYR A 219 -28.76 4.37 11.45
CA TYR A 219 -30.14 3.83 11.30
C TYR A 219 -30.14 2.48 10.56
N ASN A 220 -28.96 1.88 10.35
CA ASN A 220 -28.82 0.63 9.61
C ASN A 220 -28.55 -0.53 10.57
N ASP A 221 -29.49 -1.47 10.67
CA ASP A 221 -29.41 -2.62 11.58
C ASP A 221 -28.25 -3.57 11.29
N LYS A 222 -27.66 -3.48 10.10
CA LYS A 222 -26.44 -4.24 9.73
C LYS A 222 -25.17 -3.62 10.30
N ILE A 223 -25.20 -2.40 10.81
CA ILE A 223 -24.04 -1.68 11.33
C ILE A 223 -24.13 -1.66 12.85
N SER A 224 -23.16 -2.26 13.53
CA SER A 224 -22.96 -2.10 14.98
C SER A 224 -21.79 -1.18 15.27
N ILE A 225 -21.85 -0.46 16.39
CA ILE A 225 -20.74 0.34 16.90
C ILE A 225 -20.33 -0.29 18.22
N GLU A 226 -19.06 -0.68 18.32
CA GLU A 226 -18.59 -1.44 19.47
C GLU A 226 -17.38 -0.77 20.13
N TYR A 227 -17.39 -0.76 21.46
CA TYR A 227 -16.24 -0.32 22.23
C TYR A 227 -15.15 -1.39 22.27
N VAL A 228 -13.92 -0.96 22.05
CA VAL A 228 -12.71 -1.76 22.26
C VAL A 228 -11.84 -1.13 23.33
N PRO A 229 -11.01 -1.93 24.05
CA PRO A 229 -10.11 -1.38 25.06
C PRO A 229 -9.07 -0.43 24.45
N THR A 230 -8.85 0.73 25.07
CA THR A 230 -7.74 1.63 24.75
C THR A 230 -6.43 1.01 25.21
N LYS A 231 -5.89 0.14 24.41
CA LYS A 231 -4.64 -0.57 24.66
C LYS A 231 -3.82 -0.60 23.37
N PHE A 232 -2.63 -0.09 23.42
CA PHE A 232 -1.70 -0.25 22.31
C PHE A 232 -1.28 -1.73 22.27
N THR A 233 -1.67 -2.50 21.35
CA THR A 233 -1.91 -2.47 19.92
C THR A 233 -3.36 -2.92 19.50
N SER A 234 -4.40 -2.57 20.20
CA SER A 234 -5.77 -3.00 19.86
C SER A 234 -6.20 -2.60 18.45
N GLY A 235 -5.68 -1.47 17.94
CA GLY A 235 -5.95 -0.98 16.59
C GLY A 235 -5.21 -1.70 15.45
N SER A 236 -4.36 -2.68 15.76
CA SER A 236 -3.76 -3.52 14.72
C SER A 236 -4.81 -4.47 14.13
N GLU A 237 -4.89 -4.59 12.80
CA GLU A 237 -5.90 -5.39 12.10
C GLU A 237 -6.08 -6.79 12.69
N LYS A 238 -5.01 -7.57 12.84
CA LYS A 238 -5.06 -8.93 13.39
C LYS A 238 -5.55 -8.97 14.85
N MET A 239 -5.14 -7.99 15.65
CA MET A 239 -5.54 -7.92 17.06
C MET A 239 -6.98 -7.45 17.21
N LEU A 240 -7.42 -6.53 16.38
CA LEU A 240 -8.79 -6.04 16.35
C LEU A 240 -9.76 -7.15 15.94
N ILE A 241 -9.45 -7.91 14.88
CA ILE A 241 -10.24 -9.06 14.43
C ILE A 241 -10.32 -10.12 15.54
N LYS A 242 -9.18 -10.48 16.13
CA LYS A 242 -9.15 -11.43 17.25
C LYS A 242 -10.00 -10.94 18.43
N GLY A 243 -9.93 -9.65 18.73
CA GLY A 243 -10.68 -9.05 19.82
C GLY A 243 -12.19 -9.03 19.60
N LEU A 244 -12.65 -8.65 18.42
CA LEU A 244 -14.07 -8.52 18.10
C LEU A 244 -14.75 -9.84 17.75
N LEU A 245 -14.05 -10.70 16.98
CA LEU A 245 -14.64 -11.90 16.38
C LEU A 245 -14.11 -13.20 16.98
N ASN A 246 -13.06 -13.16 17.80
CA ASN A 246 -12.32 -14.33 18.29
C ASN A 246 -11.74 -15.19 17.14
N ILE A 247 -11.45 -14.56 16.00
CA ILE A 247 -10.80 -15.19 14.85
C ILE A 247 -9.31 -14.88 14.91
N GLU A 248 -8.46 -15.89 14.79
CA GLU A 248 -7.02 -15.74 14.70
C GLU A 248 -6.55 -15.91 13.26
N ILE A 249 -5.97 -14.87 12.68
CA ILE A 249 -5.43 -14.91 11.33
C ILE A 249 -4.14 -15.74 11.34
N PRO A 250 -4.03 -16.82 10.57
CA PRO A 250 -2.81 -17.65 10.50
C PRO A 250 -1.57 -16.84 10.09
N SER A 251 -0.39 -17.39 10.40
CA SER A 251 0.88 -16.84 9.92
C SER A 251 0.90 -16.83 8.37
N GLY A 252 1.25 -15.69 7.77
CA GLY A 252 1.21 -15.50 6.32
C GLY A 252 -0.19 -15.35 5.70
N GLY A 253 -1.27 -15.59 6.47
CA GLY A 253 -2.66 -15.44 6.01
C GLY A 253 -3.16 -14.00 6.07
N PHE A 254 -4.26 -13.75 5.35
CA PHE A 254 -4.95 -12.46 5.30
C PHE A 254 -6.33 -12.56 5.96
N ALA A 255 -6.83 -11.43 6.46
CA ALA A 255 -8.16 -11.36 7.08
C ALA A 255 -9.28 -11.80 6.11
N ILE A 256 -9.08 -11.55 4.83
CA ILE A 256 -10.03 -11.89 3.77
C ILE A 256 -10.20 -13.40 3.60
N ASP A 257 -9.16 -14.19 3.88
CA ASP A 257 -9.22 -15.66 3.83
C ASP A 257 -10.15 -16.22 4.90
N GLU A 258 -10.35 -15.46 5.99
CA GLU A 258 -11.26 -15.77 7.11
C GLU A 258 -12.64 -15.08 6.96
N GLY A 259 -12.94 -14.55 5.76
CA GLY A 259 -14.21 -13.88 5.47
C GLY A 259 -14.38 -12.52 6.14
N VAL A 260 -13.28 -11.86 6.52
CA VAL A 260 -13.29 -10.54 7.18
C VAL A 260 -12.53 -9.53 6.36
N ILE A 261 -13.12 -8.36 6.16
CA ILE A 261 -12.39 -7.19 5.65
C ILE A 261 -12.31 -6.12 6.74
N CYS A 262 -11.11 -5.57 6.95
CA CYS A 262 -10.89 -4.49 7.89
C CYS A 262 -10.43 -3.23 7.14
N GLN A 263 -11.06 -2.07 7.42
CA GLN A 263 -10.72 -0.80 6.77
C GLN A 263 -10.66 0.33 7.79
N ASN A 264 -9.66 1.24 7.64
CA ASN A 264 -9.56 2.41 8.51
C ASN A 264 -10.71 3.40 8.27
N ILE A 265 -11.16 4.09 9.32
CA ILE A 265 -12.31 4.99 9.30
C ILE A 265 -12.13 6.17 8.33
N ALA A 266 -10.91 6.72 8.20
CA ALA A 266 -10.64 7.81 7.26
C ALA A 266 -10.74 7.34 5.80
N THR A 267 -10.36 6.09 5.52
CA THR A 267 -10.55 5.50 4.19
C THR A 267 -12.04 5.34 3.87
N VAL A 268 -12.85 4.94 4.84
CA VAL A 268 -14.32 4.81 4.68
C VAL A 268 -14.95 6.16 4.35
N LYS A 269 -14.54 7.23 5.02
CA LYS A 269 -15.00 8.59 4.71
C LYS A 269 -14.59 9.02 3.30
N SER A 270 -13.37 8.71 2.90
CA SER A 270 -12.89 9.03 1.54
C SER A 270 -13.64 8.24 0.46
N ILE A 271 -14.09 7.02 0.74
CA ILE A 271 -14.97 6.25 -0.14
C ILE A 271 -16.33 6.97 -0.32
N PHE A 272 -16.90 7.51 0.74
CA PHE A 272 -18.08 8.34 0.64
C PHE A 272 -17.85 9.56 -0.27
N ASP A 273 -16.75 10.29 -0.06
CA ASP A 273 -16.41 11.46 -0.87
C ASP A 273 -16.30 11.11 -2.36
N ALA A 274 -15.66 9.99 -2.68
CA ALA A 274 -15.47 9.54 -4.06
C ALA A 274 -16.80 9.15 -4.72
N VAL A 275 -17.61 8.34 -4.03
CA VAL A 275 -18.83 7.76 -4.63
C VAL A 275 -19.98 8.76 -4.64
N ILE A 276 -20.22 9.47 -3.53
CA ILE A 276 -21.37 10.36 -3.38
C ILE A 276 -21.09 11.76 -3.87
N GLU A 277 -19.91 12.31 -3.58
CA GLU A 277 -19.57 13.68 -3.93
C GLU A 277 -18.69 13.78 -5.19
N GLY A 278 -18.19 12.66 -5.71
CA GLY A 278 -17.31 12.62 -6.88
C GLY A 278 -15.94 13.27 -6.64
N LYS A 279 -15.50 13.35 -5.39
CA LYS A 279 -14.24 14.03 -5.02
C LYS A 279 -13.08 13.04 -4.98
N ALA A 280 -11.98 13.40 -5.62
CA ALA A 280 -10.72 12.70 -5.47
C ALA A 280 -10.12 12.93 -4.07
N LEU A 281 -9.22 12.05 -3.64
CA LEU A 281 -8.53 12.17 -2.35
C LEU A 281 -7.48 13.29 -2.44
N VAL A 282 -7.85 14.50 -2.02
CA VAL A 282 -7.00 15.69 -2.06
C VAL A 282 -6.67 16.26 -0.68
N SER A 283 -7.33 15.79 0.38
CA SER A 283 -7.09 16.24 1.76
C SER A 283 -7.18 15.10 2.74
N ARG A 284 -6.63 15.30 3.93
CA ARG A 284 -6.82 14.42 5.07
C ARG A 284 -6.77 15.19 6.38
N ILE A 285 -7.26 14.55 7.47
CA ILE A 285 -7.08 15.09 8.81
C ILE A 285 -5.71 14.63 9.34
N VAL A 286 -4.98 15.58 9.94
CA VAL A 286 -3.65 15.37 10.55
C VAL A 286 -3.65 15.99 11.93
N THR A 287 -3.20 15.23 12.92
CA THR A 287 -2.93 15.74 14.28
C THR A 287 -1.56 16.40 14.33
N VAL A 288 -1.46 17.59 14.89
CA VAL A 288 -0.18 18.21 15.28
C VAL A 288 -0.13 18.26 16.81
N THR A 289 0.84 17.61 17.43
CA THR A 289 0.95 17.46 18.88
C THR A 289 2.40 17.36 19.34
N GLY A 290 2.61 17.23 20.64
CA GLY A 290 3.93 17.11 21.27
C GLY A 290 4.21 18.29 22.20
N ASP A 291 5.31 18.20 22.95
CA ASP A 291 5.73 19.25 23.89
C ASP A 291 6.43 20.44 23.21
N GLY A 292 6.72 20.32 21.93
CA GLY A 292 7.28 21.39 21.10
C GLY A 292 6.23 22.36 20.54
N VAL A 293 4.92 22.14 20.76
CA VAL A 293 3.85 23.04 20.33
C VAL A 293 2.97 23.47 21.50
N SER A 294 2.52 24.72 21.50
CA SER A 294 1.66 25.27 22.56
C SER A 294 0.15 25.09 22.26
N MET A 295 -0.22 24.81 21.01
CA MET A 295 -1.61 24.59 20.57
C MET A 295 -1.76 23.27 19.79
N PRO A 296 -1.66 22.10 20.45
CA PRO A 296 -1.97 20.85 19.80
C PRO A 296 -3.37 20.86 19.19
N SER A 297 -3.53 20.42 17.93
CA SER A 297 -4.80 20.52 17.19
C SER A 297 -4.87 19.51 16.06
N ASN A 298 -6.09 19.28 15.56
CA ASN A 298 -6.33 18.54 14.33
C ASN A 298 -6.60 19.50 13.17
N TYR A 299 -6.04 19.24 12.03
CA TYR A 299 -6.17 20.04 10.82
C TYR A 299 -6.63 19.19 9.65
N GLU A 300 -7.63 19.65 8.91
CA GLU A 300 -7.86 19.15 7.56
C GLU A 300 -6.91 19.89 6.61
N VAL A 301 -6.05 19.13 5.94
CA VAL A 301 -4.89 19.63 5.20
C VAL A 301 -4.90 19.10 3.79
N ARG A 302 -4.55 19.93 2.81
CA ARG A 302 -4.29 19.48 1.44
C ARG A 302 -3.06 18.57 1.41
N LEU A 303 -3.17 17.41 0.74
CA LEU A 303 -2.02 16.55 0.52
C LEU A 303 -0.94 17.28 -0.26
N GLY A 304 0.32 16.99 0.06
CA GLY A 304 1.47 17.71 -0.50
C GLY A 304 1.84 19.01 0.22
N SER A 305 1.02 19.50 1.17
CA SER A 305 1.41 20.63 2.04
C SER A 305 2.63 20.25 2.88
N SER A 306 3.54 21.19 3.11
CA SER A 306 4.71 20.93 3.98
C SER A 306 4.30 20.76 5.45
N PHE A 307 5.07 20.01 6.23
CA PHE A 307 4.89 19.93 7.68
C PHE A 307 5.00 21.31 8.31
N GLU A 308 5.91 22.18 7.82
CA GLU A 308 6.09 23.55 8.30
C GLU A 308 4.78 24.34 8.23
N HIS A 309 4.02 24.19 7.12
CA HIS A 309 2.76 24.88 6.90
C HIS A 309 1.77 24.67 8.07
N ILE A 310 1.64 23.43 8.59
CA ILE A 310 0.69 23.13 9.67
C ILE A 310 1.32 23.21 11.07
N VAL A 311 2.60 22.91 11.23
CA VAL A 311 3.30 23.07 12.51
C VAL A 311 3.29 24.54 12.95
N SER A 312 3.48 25.46 12.02
CA SER A 312 3.42 26.92 12.30
C SER A 312 2.06 27.35 12.90
N LYS A 313 0.94 26.71 12.49
CA LYS A 313 -0.41 26.98 13.02
C LYS A 313 -0.59 26.50 14.46
N SER A 314 0.15 25.45 14.85
CA SER A 314 0.13 24.90 16.22
C SER A 314 1.02 25.67 17.20
N LYS A 315 1.55 26.81 16.79
CA LYS A 315 2.42 27.70 17.59
C LYS A 315 3.60 26.95 18.22
N PRO A 316 4.61 26.58 17.42
CA PRO A 316 5.79 25.91 17.95
C PRO A 316 6.47 26.79 19.00
N ASN A 317 6.97 26.17 20.05
CA ASN A 317 7.72 26.83 21.10
C ASN A 317 9.08 27.30 20.55
N ASN A 318 9.69 28.26 21.26
CA ASN A 318 11.07 28.65 20.93
C ASN A 318 12.01 27.50 21.30
N GLY A 319 12.85 27.04 20.40
CA GLY A 319 13.83 26.02 20.66
C GLY A 319 14.12 25.11 19.48
N ASN A 320 14.94 24.10 19.74
CA ASN A 320 15.31 23.09 18.75
C ASN A 320 14.36 21.90 18.91
N HIS A 321 13.59 21.59 17.89
CA HIS A 321 12.61 20.51 17.92
C HIS A 321 13.10 19.28 17.17
N SER A 322 12.65 18.10 17.59
CA SER A 322 12.64 16.87 16.81
C SER A 322 11.24 16.67 16.23
N ILE A 323 11.17 16.36 14.94
CA ILE A 323 9.92 16.15 14.22
C ILE A 323 9.79 14.66 13.94
N ARG A 324 8.58 14.13 14.13
CA ARG A 324 8.26 12.75 13.80
C ARG A 324 6.93 12.71 13.05
N MET A 325 6.92 12.03 11.89
CA MET A 325 5.68 11.70 11.20
C MET A 325 5.07 10.44 11.85
N GLY A 326 3.80 10.51 12.24
CA GLY A 326 3.12 9.46 13.00
C GLY A 326 3.24 9.66 14.52
N GLY A 327 2.86 8.64 15.29
CA GLY A 327 2.83 8.73 16.75
C GLY A 327 4.15 8.39 17.44
N MET A 328 4.09 8.34 18.76
CA MET A 328 5.26 8.09 19.63
C MET A 328 5.93 6.74 19.37
N MET A 329 5.13 5.71 19.05
CA MET A 329 5.57 4.32 19.01
C MET A 329 6.06 3.91 17.63
N MET A 330 5.24 4.12 16.61
CA MET A 330 5.52 3.67 15.24
C MET A 330 5.95 4.78 14.29
N GLY A 331 5.97 6.03 14.74
CA GLY A 331 6.34 7.18 13.92
C GLY A 331 7.78 7.14 13.42
N ILE A 332 8.04 7.92 12.38
CA ILE A 332 9.33 8.04 11.70
C ILE A 332 9.92 9.40 12.05
N ASP A 333 11.13 9.42 12.64
CA ASP A 333 11.86 10.66 12.87
C ASP A 333 12.29 11.26 11.53
N VAL A 334 12.10 12.55 11.34
CA VAL A 334 12.47 13.30 10.14
C VAL A 334 13.39 14.47 10.49
N GLU A 335 14.26 14.84 9.56
CA GLU A 335 15.30 15.85 9.81
C GLU A 335 14.86 17.28 9.49
N THR A 336 13.81 17.42 8.68
CA THR A 336 13.31 18.71 8.19
C THR A 336 11.79 18.78 8.23
N THR A 337 11.26 20.00 8.31
CA THR A 337 9.81 20.30 8.19
C THR A 337 9.37 20.58 6.75
N ASP A 338 10.30 20.70 5.81
CA ASP A 338 9.98 20.89 4.37
C ASP A 338 9.71 19.52 3.69
N LEU A 339 8.88 18.71 4.32
CA LEU A 339 8.44 17.41 3.82
C LEU A 339 6.93 17.45 3.58
N PRO A 340 6.46 16.82 2.50
CA PRO A 340 5.04 16.84 2.16
C PRO A 340 4.21 15.91 3.06
N ILE A 341 2.99 16.33 3.34
CA ILE A 341 1.96 15.47 3.93
C ILE A 341 1.47 14.51 2.85
N GLY A 342 1.75 13.22 3.02
CA GLY A 342 1.25 12.16 2.15
C GLY A 342 -0.11 11.60 2.59
N LYS A 343 -0.67 10.70 1.80
CA LYS A 343 -1.95 10.03 2.08
C LYS A 343 -1.95 9.24 3.40
N ILE A 344 -0.79 8.81 3.89
CA ILE A 344 -0.63 8.04 5.15
C ILE A 344 -0.18 8.88 6.36
N SER A 345 0.07 10.18 6.19
CA SER A 345 0.55 11.06 7.26
C SER A 345 -0.58 11.47 8.20
N ASN A 346 -0.81 10.73 9.28
CA ASN A 346 -1.92 10.97 10.23
C ASN A 346 -1.56 11.92 11.39
N CYS A 347 -0.25 12.07 11.70
CA CYS A 347 0.20 12.91 12.80
C CYS A 347 1.58 13.50 12.53
N ILE A 348 1.81 14.70 13.02
CA ILE A 348 3.13 15.33 13.11
C ILE A 348 3.41 15.60 14.60
N PHE A 349 4.36 14.87 15.11
CA PHE A 349 4.78 14.93 16.50
C PHE A 349 5.98 15.88 16.62
N VAL A 350 5.81 16.99 17.32
CA VAL A 350 6.83 18.02 17.52
C VAL A 350 7.29 17.99 18.97
N ASN A 351 8.49 17.52 19.21
CA ASN A 351 9.04 17.44 20.58
C ASN A 351 10.25 18.34 20.74
N ASN A 352 10.43 18.83 21.95
CA ASN A 352 11.70 19.43 22.34
C ASN A 352 12.81 18.38 22.22
N LYS A 353 13.95 18.75 21.64
CA LYS A 353 15.07 17.81 21.51
C LYS A 353 15.55 17.39 22.90
N VAL A 354 15.31 16.11 23.20
CA VAL A 354 15.85 15.44 24.36
C VAL A 354 16.99 14.53 23.90
N GLN A 355 18.09 14.53 24.65
CA GLN A 355 19.19 13.62 24.36
C GLN A 355 18.73 12.19 24.61
N LYS A 356 18.65 11.38 23.51
CA LYS A 356 18.30 9.95 23.64
C LYS A 356 19.42 9.22 24.39
N GLU A 357 19.06 8.40 25.38
CA GLU A 357 20.02 7.50 26.00
C GLU A 357 20.56 6.49 24.98
N ALA A 358 21.89 6.28 25.01
CA ALA A 358 22.51 5.29 24.13
C ALA A 358 22.06 3.87 24.51
N PRO A 359 21.83 2.99 23.51
CA PRO A 359 21.51 1.60 23.78
C PRO A 359 22.62 0.91 24.60
N LYS A 360 22.22 0.14 25.61
CA LYS A 360 23.09 -0.69 26.44
C LYS A 360 22.95 -2.17 26.04
N GLU A 361 23.84 -3.03 26.55
CA GLU A 361 23.75 -4.46 26.33
C GLU A 361 22.47 -5.07 26.91
N CYS A 362 21.94 -6.10 26.25
CA CYS A 362 20.75 -6.81 26.71
C CYS A 362 21.00 -7.56 28.02
N ILE A 363 20.28 -7.21 29.07
CA ILE A 363 20.38 -7.85 30.39
C ILE A 363 19.50 -9.12 30.55
N ARG A 364 18.82 -9.55 29.47
CA ARG A 364 17.95 -10.74 29.42
C ARG A 364 16.80 -10.73 30.45
N CYS A 365 16.23 -9.58 30.75
CA CYS A 365 15.15 -9.43 31.75
C CYS A 365 13.81 -10.08 31.31
N GLY A 366 13.60 -10.37 30.02
CA GLY A 366 12.37 -11.00 29.51
C GLY A 366 11.15 -10.07 29.34
N THR A 367 11.22 -8.81 29.77
CA THR A 367 10.09 -7.88 29.74
C THR A 367 9.52 -7.69 28.33
N CYS A 368 10.38 -7.67 27.30
CA CYS A 368 9.97 -7.55 25.90
C CYS A 368 9.06 -8.69 25.43
N ASN A 369 9.23 -9.90 25.98
CA ASN A 369 8.38 -11.05 25.68
C ASN A 369 6.96 -10.92 26.27
N GLN A 370 6.86 -10.35 27.48
CA GLN A 370 5.59 -10.19 28.17
C GLN A 370 4.62 -9.22 27.44
N VAL A 371 5.17 -8.24 26.73
CA VAL A 371 4.39 -7.21 26.05
C VAL A 371 4.16 -7.49 24.55
N CYS A 372 4.74 -8.56 24.03
CA CYS A 372 4.55 -8.88 22.61
C CYS A 372 3.10 -9.30 22.34
N PRO A 373 2.32 -8.56 21.51
CA PRO A 373 0.91 -8.88 21.27
C PRO A 373 0.72 -10.12 20.40
N VAL A 374 1.73 -10.50 19.61
CA VAL A 374 1.77 -11.70 18.77
C VAL A 374 2.64 -12.81 19.37
N GLU A 375 2.90 -12.74 20.65
CA GLU A 375 3.56 -13.77 21.47
C GLU A 375 4.91 -14.28 20.92
N LEU A 376 5.68 -13.41 20.23
CA LEU A 376 7.03 -13.72 19.74
C LEU A 376 8.06 -13.71 20.88
N LEU A 377 9.27 -14.13 20.55
CA LEU A 377 10.44 -14.05 21.40
C LEU A 377 11.38 -12.89 20.98
N PRO A 378 11.10 -11.63 21.34
CA PRO A 378 11.83 -10.47 20.85
C PRO A 378 13.34 -10.52 21.13
N GLN A 379 13.75 -11.09 22.27
CA GLN A 379 15.16 -11.27 22.59
C GLN A 379 15.88 -12.19 21.60
N GLN A 380 15.26 -13.31 21.20
CA GLN A 380 15.85 -14.24 20.23
C GLN A 380 15.91 -13.60 18.85
N LEU A 381 14.81 -12.96 18.42
CA LEU A 381 14.75 -12.21 17.18
C LEU A 381 15.84 -11.13 17.11
N TYR A 382 16.11 -10.43 18.24
CA TYR A 382 17.17 -9.42 18.30
C TYR A 382 18.55 -10.02 17.99
N TRP A 383 18.91 -11.15 18.63
CA TRP A 383 20.21 -11.76 18.41
C TRP A 383 20.40 -12.23 16.97
N TYR A 384 19.39 -12.89 16.38
CA TYR A 384 19.46 -13.35 15.00
C TYR A 384 19.47 -12.18 14.01
N SER A 385 18.67 -11.14 14.24
CA SER A 385 18.66 -9.94 13.41
C SER A 385 19.98 -9.18 13.48
N LYS A 386 20.55 -9.05 14.69
CA LYS A 386 21.87 -8.37 14.90
C LYS A 386 23.01 -9.12 14.23
N SER A 387 22.94 -10.44 14.15
CA SER A 387 23.92 -11.28 13.44
C SER A 387 23.61 -11.50 11.95
N GLU A 388 22.61 -10.84 11.41
CA GLU A 388 22.12 -10.96 10.01
C GLU A 388 21.73 -12.40 9.62
N ASN A 389 21.48 -13.26 10.60
CA ASN A 389 20.99 -14.62 10.38
C ASN A 389 19.47 -14.60 10.14
N THR A 390 19.09 -14.15 8.94
CA THR A 390 17.68 -13.95 8.56
C THR A 390 16.91 -15.27 8.54
N ASP A 391 17.54 -16.38 8.16
CA ASP A 391 16.89 -17.68 8.07
C ASP A 391 16.45 -18.16 9.48
N LYS A 392 17.33 -18.01 10.48
CA LYS A 392 16.98 -18.29 11.88
C LYS A 392 15.94 -17.33 12.43
N ALA A 393 16.02 -16.04 12.08
CA ALA A 393 15.01 -15.08 12.52
C ALA A 393 13.62 -15.44 11.97
N VAL A 394 13.51 -15.91 10.72
CA VAL A 394 12.25 -16.38 10.11
C VAL A 394 11.76 -17.66 10.77
N GLU A 395 12.63 -18.64 11.10
CA GLU A 395 12.25 -19.81 11.88
C GLU A 395 11.64 -19.45 13.26
N TYR A 396 12.01 -18.30 13.84
CA TYR A 396 11.44 -17.73 15.06
C TYR A 396 10.29 -16.76 14.79
N ASN A 397 9.63 -16.89 13.62
CA ASN A 397 8.45 -16.14 13.22
C ASN A 397 8.68 -14.62 13.12
N LEU A 398 9.85 -14.17 12.64
CA LEU A 398 10.13 -12.75 12.42
C LEU A 398 9.06 -12.07 11.56
N LEU A 399 8.51 -12.80 10.56
CA LEU A 399 7.53 -12.23 9.62
C LEU A 399 6.19 -11.92 10.27
N ASP A 400 5.85 -12.56 11.39
CA ASP A 400 4.63 -12.26 12.16
C ASP A 400 4.77 -11.02 13.05
N CYS A 401 5.99 -10.48 13.20
CA CYS A 401 6.19 -9.24 13.94
C CYS A 401 5.46 -8.08 13.27
N ILE A 402 4.52 -7.45 13.98
CA ILE A 402 3.75 -6.30 13.51
C ILE A 402 4.47 -4.94 13.68
N GLU A 403 5.73 -4.97 14.11
CA GLU A 403 6.60 -3.79 14.29
C GLU A 403 6.00 -2.70 15.22
N CYS A 404 5.18 -3.08 16.17
CA CYS A 404 4.46 -2.18 17.07
C CYS A 404 5.34 -1.42 18.08
N ALA A 405 6.61 -1.76 18.22
CA ALA A 405 7.57 -1.19 19.17
C ALA A 405 7.28 -1.39 20.67
N CYS A 406 6.25 -2.14 21.08
CA CYS A 406 6.02 -2.45 22.51
C CYS A 406 7.29 -2.97 23.21
N CYS A 407 7.99 -3.91 22.58
CA CYS A 407 9.22 -4.51 23.09
C CYS A 407 10.37 -3.49 23.22
N SER A 408 10.49 -2.54 22.29
CA SER A 408 11.49 -1.47 22.36
C SER A 408 11.17 -0.48 23.49
N TYR A 409 9.89 -0.14 23.66
CA TYR A 409 9.42 0.81 24.67
C TYR A 409 9.70 0.35 26.10
N VAL A 410 9.48 -0.94 26.39
CA VAL A 410 9.70 -1.50 27.72
C VAL A 410 11.15 -1.96 27.98
N CYS A 411 12.05 -1.80 27.02
CA CYS A 411 13.42 -2.28 27.14
C CYS A 411 14.25 -1.40 28.07
N PRO A 412 14.69 -1.88 29.25
CA PRO A 412 15.47 -1.07 30.19
C PRO A 412 16.89 -0.76 29.68
N SER A 413 17.33 -1.45 28.62
CA SER A 413 18.59 -1.20 27.93
C SER A 413 18.44 -0.28 26.71
N HIS A 414 17.26 0.30 26.50
CA HIS A 414 16.95 1.22 25.39
C HIS A 414 17.32 0.69 24.00
N ILE A 415 17.26 -0.66 23.79
CA ILE A 415 17.59 -1.29 22.51
C ILE A 415 16.46 -1.01 21.51
N PRO A 416 16.75 -0.46 20.33
CA PRO A 416 15.74 -0.21 19.30
C PRO A 416 15.40 -1.52 18.57
N LEU A 417 14.77 -2.48 19.26
CA LEU A 417 14.54 -3.85 18.80
C LEU A 417 13.84 -3.89 17.43
N VAL A 418 12.83 -3.05 17.22
CA VAL A 418 12.08 -3.01 15.96
C VAL A 418 12.95 -2.61 14.78
N ASN A 419 13.94 -1.74 14.96
CA ASN A 419 14.84 -1.36 13.86
C ASN A 419 15.63 -2.57 13.34
N TYR A 420 16.06 -3.47 14.26
CA TYR A 420 16.72 -4.72 13.87
C TYR A 420 15.76 -5.65 13.14
N TYR A 421 14.50 -5.73 13.55
CA TYR A 421 13.50 -6.60 12.89
C TYR A 421 13.13 -6.08 11.51
N SER A 422 12.87 -4.78 11.36
CA SER A 422 12.62 -4.16 10.06
C SER A 422 13.79 -4.35 9.11
N PHE A 423 15.03 -4.20 9.60
CA PHE A 423 16.24 -4.46 8.82
C PHE A 423 16.35 -5.92 8.38
N ALA A 424 16.16 -6.86 9.32
CA ALA A 424 16.23 -8.30 9.02
C ALA A 424 15.13 -8.75 8.03
N LYS A 425 13.91 -8.18 8.14
CA LYS A 425 12.85 -8.40 7.14
C LYS A 425 13.25 -7.89 5.77
N ALA A 426 13.79 -6.67 5.69
CA ALA A 426 14.25 -6.09 4.42
C ALA A 426 15.33 -6.95 3.77
N LEU A 427 16.31 -7.46 4.53
CA LEU A 427 17.32 -8.38 4.05
C LEU A 427 16.72 -9.70 3.56
N HIS A 428 15.74 -10.25 4.29
CA HIS A 428 15.07 -11.48 3.91
C HIS A 428 14.32 -11.33 2.58
N PHE A 429 13.52 -10.28 2.41
CA PHE A 429 12.80 -10.03 1.17
C PHE A 429 13.75 -9.73 -0.01
N LYS A 430 14.85 -9.02 0.23
CA LYS A 430 15.88 -8.82 -0.78
C LYS A 430 16.48 -10.15 -1.25
N LYS A 431 16.80 -11.07 -0.33
CA LYS A 431 17.32 -12.40 -0.64
C LYS A 431 16.32 -13.22 -1.48
N ILE A 432 15.03 -13.18 -1.13
CA ILE A 432 13.97 -13.84 -1.92
C ILE A 432 13.90 -13.27 -3.34
N GLU A 433 13.92 -11.94 -3.47
CA GLU A 433 13.84 -11.29 -4.79
C GLU A 433 15.09 -11.59 -5.66
N GLU A 434 16.27 -11.61 -5.08
CA GLU A 434 17.50 -12.02 -5.77
C GLU A 434 17.43 -13.49 -6.21
N GLN A 435 16.92 -14.39 -5.36
CA GLN A 435 16.71 -15.79 -5.71
C GLN A 435 15.70 -15.91 -6.86
N ARG A 436 14.56 -15.22 -6.78
CA ARG A 436 13.53 -15.20 -7.84
C ARG A 436 14.12 -14.74 -9.19
N LYS A 437 14.92 -13.68 -9.19
CA LYS A 437 15.62 -13.21 -10.40
C LYS A 437 16.57 -14.25 -10.97
N THR A 438 17.29 -14.94 -10.09
CA THR A 438 18.23 -16.02 -10.47
C THR A 438 17.49 -17.19 -11.08
N ASP A 439 16.36 -17.61 -10.51
CA ASP A 439 15.56 -18.72 -11.00
C ASP A 439 14.94 -18.39 -12.37
N ILE A 440 14.40 -17.18 -12.55
CA ILE A 440 13.89 -16.71 -13.85
C ILE A 440 15.03 -16.68 -14.90
N ALA A 441 16.22 -16.23 -14.52
CA ALA A 441 17.37 -16.20 -15.43
C ALA A 441 17.79 -17.62 -15.83
N ARG A 442 17.77 -18.58 -14.88
CA ARG A 442 18.05 -20.00 -15.14
C ARG A 442 17.03 -20.60 -16.11
N GLU A 443 15.74 -20.43 -15.85
CA GLU A 443 14.66 -20.92 -16.72
C GLU A 443 14.79 -20.37 -18.15
N ARG A 444 15.06 -19.06 -18.29
CA ARG A 444 15.29 -18.42 -19.60
C ARG A 444 16.51 -19.00 -20.32
N PHE A 445 17.58 -19.29 -19.59
CA PHE A 445 18.77 -19.90 -20.15
C PHE A 445 18.48 -21.33 -20.62
N GLU A 446 17.87 -22.18 -19.80
CA GLU A 446 17.50 -23.55 -20.13
C GLU A 446 16.56 -23.63 -21.34
N TYR A 447 15.54 -22.72 -21.38
CA TYR A 447 14.64 -22.62 -22.54
C TYR A 447 15.37 -22.19 -23.81
N ARG A 448 16.33 -21.28 -23.70
CA ARG A 448 17.18 -20.89 -24.84
C ARG A 448 18.00 -22.07 -25.38
N GLU A 449 18.66 -22.82 -24.50
CA GLU A 449 19.43 -24.02 -24.86
C GLU A 449 18.53 -25.06 -25.55
N TYR A 450 17.36 -25.37 -24.96
CA TYR A 450 16.37 -26.27 -25.54
C TYR A 450 15.95 -25.81 -26.97
N ARG A 451 15.63 -24.52 -27.12
CA ARG A 451 15.26 -23.97 -28.43
C ARG A 451 16.37 -24.07 -29.46
N LEU A 452 17.61 -23.81 -29.07
CA LEU A 452 18.76 -23.94 -29.96
C LEU A 452 18.98 -25.39 -30.42
N GLU A 453 18.85 -26.34 -29.50
CA GLU A 453 19.01 -27.76 -29.81
C GLU A 453 17.88 -28.25 -30.73
N ARG A 454 16.63 -27.90 -30.41
CA ARG A 454 15.49 -28.21 -31.29
C ARG A 454 15.68 -27.63 -32.70
N ASN A 455 16.11 -26.39 -32.81
CA ASN A 455 16.37 -25.78 -34.13
C ASN A 455 17.51 -26.47 -34.90
N LYS A 456 18.53 -27.03 -34.24
CA LYS A 456 19.59 -27.82 -34.90
C LYS A 456 19.01 -29.12 -35.43
N ILE A 457 18.20 -29.83 -34.66
CA ILE A 457 17.53 -31.07 -35.07
C ILE A 457 16.61 -30.81 -36.29
N GLU A 458 15.71 -29.80 -36.19
CA GLU A 458 14.81 -29.44 -37.29
C GLU A 458 15.58 -29.08 -38.58
N ARG A 459 16.69 -28.34 -38.47
CA ARG A 459 17.55 -28.01 -39.60
C ARG A 459 18.20 -29.26 -40.22
N ALA A 460 18.68 -30.18 -39.37
CA ALA A 460 19.28 -31.43 -39.83
C ALA A 460 18.24 -32.28 -40.60
N GLU A 461 17.04 -32.44 -40.04
CA GLU A 461 15.93 -33.16 -40.67
C GLU A 461 15.51 -32.52 -42.00
N MET A 462 15.37 -31.19 -42.08
CA MET A 462 15.10 -30.48 -43.32
C MET A 462 16.19 -30.68 -44.37
N MET A 463 17.44 -30.67 -43.98
CA MET A 463 18.58 -30.90 -44.89
C MET A 463 18.59 -32.34 -45.40
N GLU A 464 18.27 -33.30 -44.54
CA GLU A 464 18.16 -34.72 -44.95
C GLU A 464 16.98 -34.97 -45.88
N ALA A 465 15.82 -34.40 -45.59
CA ALA A 465 14.65 -34.43 -46.47
C ALA A 465 14.94 -33.80 -47.85
N LYS A 466 15.63 -32.63 -47.88
CA LYS A 466 16.06 -32.01 -49.13
C LYS A 466 17.03 -32.90 -49.93
N LYS A 467 18.02 -33.51 -49.26
CA LYS A 467 18.96 -34.46 -49.92
C LYS A 467 18.25 -35.65 -50.48
N LYS A 468 17.27 -36.21 -49.75
CA LYS A 468 16.44 -37.33 -50.22
C LYS A 468 15.59 -36.96 -51.45
N ALA A 469 14.93 -35.82 -51.43
CA ALA A 469 14.13 -35.29 -52.53
C ALA A 469 14.98 -35.05 -53.80
N ILE A 470 16.21 -34.51 -53.65
CA ILE A 470 17.14 -34.32 -54.77
C ILE A 470 17.57 -35.67 -55.35
N LYS A 471 17.92 -36.66 -54.51
CA LYS A 471 18.28 -38.01 -54.99
C LYS A 471 17.14 -38.67 -55.74
N GLU A 472 15.90 -38.57 -55.23
CA GLU A 472 14.71 -39.11 -55.92
C GLU A 472 14.46 -38.42 -57.26
N LYS A 473 14.65 -37.08 -57.33
CA LYS A 473 14.52 -36.32 -58.57
C LYS A 473 15.58 -36.74 -59.62
N MET A 474 16.85 -36.86 -59.18
CA MET A 474 17.95 -37.33 -60.04
C MET A 474 17.71 -38.75 -60.53
N ALA A 475 17.21 -39.68 -59.67
CA ALA A 475 16.87 -41.06 -60.07
C ALA A 475 15.73 -41.09 -61.12
N LYS A 476 14.69 -40.26 -60.95
CA LYS A 476 13.60 -40.11 -61.95
C LYS A 476 14.10 -39.56 -63.26
N GLU A 477 14.94 -38.55 -63.28
CA GLU A 477 15.55 -37.98 -64.50
C GLU A 477 16.48 -38.97 -65.19
N LYS A 478 17.28 -39.75 -64.46
CA LYS A 478 18.10 -40.84 -65.04
C LYS A 478 17.23 -41.92 -65.67
N SER A 479 16.16 -42.38 -64.98
CA SER A 479 15.24 -43.35 -65.49
C SER A 479 14.52 -42.86 -66.74
N GLN A 480 14.18 -41.57 -66.84
CA GLN A 480 13.59 -41.02 -68.12
C GLN A 480 14.61 -40.94 -69.26
N LYS A 481 15.87 -40.54 -68.98
CA LYS A 481 16.95 -40.54 -69.97
C LYS A 481 17.21 -41.95 -70.51
N ASP A 482 17.25 -42.95 -69.64
CA ASP A 482 17.43 -44.36 -70.01
C ASP A 482 16.30 -44.87 -70.88
N LYS A 483 15.04 -44.49 -70.57
CA LYS A 483 13.89 -44.80 -71.37
C LYS A 483 13.92 -44.14 -72.77
N ILE A 484 14.34 -42.89 -72.85
CA ILE A 484 14.50 -42.14 -74.13
C ILE A 484 15.64 -42.76 -74.93
N SER A 485 16.76 -43.09 -74.33
CA SER A 485 17.90 -43.77 -74.97
C SER A 485 17.47 -45.12 -75.56
N ALA A 486 16.77 -45.97 -74.77
CA ALA A 486 16.24 -47.25 -75.21
C ALA A 486 15.22 -47.10 -76.35
N ALA A 487 14.41 -46.02 -76.31
CA ALA A 487 13.46 -45.76 -77.45
C ALA A 487 14.20 -45.31 -78.67
N ILE A 488 15.24 -44.49 -78.57
CA ILE A 488 16.09 -44.09 -79.73
C ILE A 488 16.81 -45.31 -80.32
N GLU A 489 17.36 -46.19 -79.47
CA GLU A 489 17.97 -47.46 -80.00
C GLU A 489 16.98 -48.36 -80.74
N ARG A 490 15.75 -48.47 -80.22
CA ARG A 490 14.66 -49.23 -80.91
C ARG A 490 14.33 -48.62 -82.30
N VAL A 491 14.22 -47.30 -82.36
CA VAL A 491 13.94 -46.61 -83.65
C VAL A 491 15.11 -46.77 -84.60
N ASN A 492 16.35 -46.66 -84.11
CA ASN A 492 17.53 -46.85 -84.99
C ASN A 492 17.71 -48.32 -85.46
N LYS A 493 17.35 -49.29 -84.60
CA LYS A 493 17.33 -50.70 -84.97
C LYS A 493 16.28 -51.01 -86.02
N ASN A 494 15.06 -50.41 -85.91
CA ASN A 494 13.99 -50.54 -86.89
C ASN A 494 14.33 -49.82 -88.23
N LYS A 495 15.08 -48.72 -88.21
CA LYS A 495 15.58 -48.05 -89.43
C LYS A 495 16.62 -48.90 -90.17
N LYS A 496 17.54 -49.61 -89.46
CA LYS A 496 18.49 -50.51 -90.08
C LYS A 496 17.83 -51.71 -90.72
N ASN A 497 16.80 -52.32 -90.14
CA ASN A 497 16.09 -53.45 -90.65
C ASN A 497 15.17 -53.10 -91.91
N ASN A 498 14.88 -51.82 -92.18
CA ASN A 498 14.16 -51.34 -93.35
C ASN A 498 15.04 -50.87 -94.49
N ILE A 499 16.38 -50.93 -94.39
CA ILE A 499 17.33 -50.61 -95.48
C ILE A 499 17.91 -51.85 -96.08
N ASP A 500 17.73 -53.03 -95.40
CA ASP A 500 18.21 -54.36 -95.92
C ASP A 500 17.11 -55.26 -96.39
N ALA A 501 15.92 -54.68 -96.78
CA ALA A 501 14.76 -55.41 -97.39
C ALA A 501 14.41 -54.90 -98.81
#